data_ee236d69c64d30da63c1a5c21f05c075
#
_entry.id   ee236d69c64d30da63c1a5c21f05c075
#
_cell.length_a   1.000
_cell.length_b   1.000
_cell.length_c   1.000
_cell.angle_alpha   90.00
_cell.angle_beta   90.00
_cell.angle_gamma   90.00
#
_symmetry.space_group_name_H-M   'P 1'
#
loop_
_entity.id
_entity.type
_entity.pdbx_description
1 polymer ?
#
loop_
_entity_poly.entity_id
_entity_poly.type
_entity_poly.pdbx_seq_one_letter_code
_entity_poly.pdbx_strand_id
1 'polypeptide(L)'
;MKQFHDYVKDHAERMPDKIALTISGRKITYGALDELASVVARQLAGTGMTRSDRVALHAPTSIETIACALGVMKAGFVLVLMHYGIAAEKLIYQLNDIKAKTLIVPASASLDELTGKVHLQFVLHMGDWYTSRFAGLNEAFPECDGGLEGSEVRVIFHTSGSTRDSKGVAVSNSNMMAAYSAVSSYLGDFGDAVILNFSPLHFDYGFYNIMMPLLGGGHSVCEHAWPERPEHMLDLIQRRGITGMHILPPAIHYLLQADPDTFQPEKIKSLKYIASSGQALPPKHIQQLRTLLPGVAVYSMYGLTECKRVAYLPPEQLDQRPGSVGKAIPGIRVFLVDEAGHLITRPDSVGELVVAGDLVMLGYWNKPELTRQVIKNDLFGEARVYFTGDLFKRDSEQYLYFVGRKDNVFTRRTFQVNPREIEHVIVTHEAVSEVVVIAFPDEVAGQVPKACVVVKEGHELSADALIQYCATQLDWYMVPAIVSFHEALPRNLNGKTTAHLLAAGAVAI
;
A
#
# COMPACT_ATOMS: atom_id res chain seq x y z
N MET A 1 12.54 3.11 24.18
CA MET A 1 11.57 3.74 23.28
C MET A 1 10.21 3.07 23.50
N LYS A 2 9.12 3.86 23.58
CA LYS A 2 7.77 3.34 23.74
C LYS A 2 7.38 2.50 22.53
N GLN A 3 6.78 1.33 22.78
CA GLN A 3 6.37 0.44 21.70
C GLN A 3 5.04 0.93 21.07
N PHE A 4 4.78 0.50 19.85
CA PHE A 4 3.59 0.90 19.11
C PHE A 4 2.28 0.60 19.88
N HIS A 5 2.15 -0.58 20.49
CA HIS A 5 0.99 -0.99 21.27
C HIS A 5 0.84 -0.26 22.61
N ASP A 6 1.92 0.30 23.18
CA ASP A 6 1.86 1.03 24.45
C ASP A 6 1.01 2.30 24.35
N TYR A 7 0.95 2.93 23.18
CA TYR A 7 0.12 4.11 22.94
C TYR A 7 -1.38 3.77 23.06
N VAL A 8 -1.79 2.62 22.50
CA VAL A 8 -3.18 2.15 22.60
C VAL A 8 -3.54 1.85 24.06
N LYS A 9 -2.62 1.21 24.79
CA LYS A 9 -2.76 0.95 26.23
C LYS A 9 -2.93 2.25 27.02
N ASP A 10 -2.08 3.26 26.78
CA ASP A 10 -2.19 4.56 27.47
C ASP A 10 -3.55 5.25 27.23
N HIS A 11 -4.06 5.13 25.99
CA HIS A 11 -5.38 5.66 25.67
C HIS A 11 -6.49 4.85 26.35
N ALA A 12 -6.35 3.52 26.45
CA ALA A 12 -7.26 2.66 27.19
C ALA A 12 -7.33 3.02 28.69
N GLU A 13 -6.18 3.40 29.30
CA GLU A 13 -6.13 3.85 30.70
C GLU A 13 -6.73 5.25 30.90
N ARG A 14 -6.51 6.18 29.95
CA ARG A 14 -6.95 7.59 30.09
C ARG A 14 -8.40 7.84 29.65
N MET A 15 -8.86 7.10 28.65
CA MET A 15 -10.17 7.29 28.01
C MET A 15 -10.79 5.95 27.58
N PRO A 16 -11.05 5.03 28.54
CA PRO A 16 -11.47 3.65 28.26
C PRO A 16 -12.74 3.56 27.42
N ASP A 17 -13.67 4.48 27.60
CA ASP A 17 -14.98 4.48 26.93
C ASP A 17 -14.98 5.16 25.56
N LYS A 18 -13.86 5.83 25.17
CA LYS A 18 -13.76 6.43 23.83
C LYS A 18 -13.74 5.34 22.75
N ILE A 19 -14.55 5.53 21.70
CA ILE A 19 -14.56 4.62 20.56
C ILE A 19 -13.20 4.67 19.84
N ALA A 20 -12.54 3.52 19.75
CA ALA A 20 -11.28 3.34 19.05
C ALA A 20 -11.50 2.93 17.59
N LEU A 21 -12.40 1.97 17.36
CA LEU A 21 -12.67 1.40 16.04
C LEU A 21 -14.16 1.31 15.75
N THR A 22 -14.50 1.51 14.49
CA THR A 22 -15.77 1.06 13.89
C THR A 22 -15.45 0.26 12.65
N ILE A 23 -15.91 -0.99 12.57
CA ILE A 23 -15.69 -1.87 11.41
C ILE A 23 -17.06 -2.42 10.98
N SER A 24 -17.48 -2.11 9.77
CA SER A 24 -18.79 -2.50 9.22
C SER A 24 -19.94 -2.27 10.23
N GLY A 25 -19.94 -1.12 10.89
CA GLY A 25 -20.95 -0.71 11.85
C GLY A 25 -20.73 -1.18 13.30
N ARG A 26 -19.94 -2.23 13.56
CA ARG A 26 -19.58 -2.67 14.93
C ARG A 26 -18.56 -1.71 15.53
N LYS A 27 -18.73 -1.38 16.81
CA LYS A 27 -17.86 -0.44 17.52
C LYS A 27 -17.15 -1.14 18.68
N ILE A 28 -15.90 -0.71 18.96
CA ILE A 28 -15.17 -1.09 20.16
C ILE A 28 -14.49 0.15 20.77
N THR A 29 -14.45 0.22 22.09
CA THR A 29 -13.76 1.30 22.83
C THR A 29 -12.28 0.97 23.00
N TYR A 30 -11.47 1.96 23.40
CA TYR A 30 -10.05 1.75 23.71
C TYR A 30 -9.86 0.73 24.83
N GLY A 31 -10.62 0.83 25.91
CA GLY A 31 -10.55 -0.12 27.05
C GLY A 31 -10.82 -1.56 26.61
N ALA A 32 -11.93 -1.78 25.88
CA ALA A 32 -12.29 -3.11 25.41
C ALA A 32 -11.31 -3.66 24.36
N LEU A 33 -10.74 -2.80 23.52
CA LEU A 33 -9.75 -3.20 22.51
C LEU A 33 -8.43 -3.64 23.18
N ASP A 34 -7.95 -2.89 24.18
CA ASP A 34 -6.73 -3.25 24.92
C ASP A 34 -6.90 -4.52 25.76
N GLU A 35 -8.09 -4.70 26.35
CA GLU A 35 -8.42 -5.94 27.06
C GLU A 35 -8.39 -7.15 26.13
N LEU A 36 -9.03 -7.05 24.97
CA LEU A 36 -9.04 -8.12 23.97
C LEU A 36 -7.63 -8.43 23.44
N ALA A 37 -6.83 -7.40 23.16
CA ALA A 37 -5.43 -7.55 22.78
C ALA A 37 -4.61 -8.22 23.90
N SER A 38 -4.92 -7.94 25.18
CA SER A 38 -4.27 -8.55 26.33
C SER A 38 -4.64 -10.04 26.49
N VAL A 39 -5.89 -10.43 26.15
CA VAL A 39 -6.28 -11.85 26.10
C VAL A 39 -5.44 -12.59 25.07
N VAL A 40 -5.33 -12.06 23.85
CA VAL A 40 -4.50 -12.64 22.79
C VAL A 40 -3.03 -12.75 23.22
N ALA A 41 -2.48 -11.70 23.81
CA ALA A 41 -1.09 -11.69 24.27
C ALA A 41 -0.84 -12.80 25.31
N ARG A 42 -1.74 -12.99 26.28
CA ARG A 42 -1.64 -14.09 27.28
C ARG A 42 -1.70 -15.47 26.65
N GLN A 43 -2.60 -15.68 25.67
CA GLN A 43 -2.71 -16.96 24.96
C GLN A 43 -1.41 -17.30 24.23
N LEU A 44 -0.83 -16.30 23.53
CA LEU A 44 0.43 -16.49 22.82
C LEU A 44 1.62 -16.70 23.78
N ALA A 45 1.68 -15.98 24.89
CA ALA A 45 2.74 -16.15 25.90
C ALA A 45 2.74 -17.59 26.51
N GLY A 46 1.58 -18.22 26.62
CA GLY A 46 1.43 -19.60 27.10
C GLY A 46 2.02 -20.67 26.16
N THR A 47 2.40 -20.32 24.94
CA THR A 47 2.98 -21.26 23.96
C THR A 47 4.47 -21.55 24.18
N GLY A 48 5.17 -20.76 24.99
CA GLY A 48 6.62 -20.87 25.19
C GLY A 48 7.47 -20.33 24.02
N MET A 49 6.87 -19.60 23.10
CA MET A 49 7.58 -18.92 22.02
C MET A 49 8.51 -17.82 22.54
N THR A 50 9.48 -17.43 21.71
CA THR A 50 10.46 -16.37 21.99
C THR A 50 10.11 -15.08 21.23
N ARG A 51 10.66 -13.94 21.66
CA ARG A 51 10.37 -12.62 21.06
C ARG A 51 10.62 -12.51 19.56
N SER A 52 11.54 -13.29 19.01
CA SER A 52 11.85 -13.29 17.57
C SER A 52 10.92 -14.21 16.75
N ASP A 53 10.03 -14.96 17.39
CA ASP A 53 9.15 -15.88 16.70
C ASP A 53 8.05 -15.14 15.94
N ARG A 54 7.69 -15.67 14.76
CA ARG A 54 6.73 -15.08 13.84
C ARG A 54 5.35 -15.66 14.08
N VAL A 55 4.38 -14.75 14.23
CA VAL A 55 2.96 -15.07 14.34
C VAL A 55 2.28 -14.56 13.08
N ALA A 56 1.84 -15.47 12.21
CA ALA A 56 1.11 -15.14 11.00
C ALA A 56 -0.36 -14.89 11.32
N LEU A 57 -0.91 -13.82 10.80
CA LEU A 57 -2.32 -13.44 10.96
C LEU A 57 -3.01 -13.51 9.59
N HIS A 58 -3.86 -14.53 9.41
CA HIS A 58 -4.59 -14.80 8.17
C HIS A 58 -6.10 -14.73 8.42
N ALA A 59 -6.63 -13.52 8.37
CA ALA A 59 -8.03 -13.26 8.65
C ALA A 59 -8.51 -11.98 7.91
N PRO A 60 -9.83 -11.85 7.67
CA PRO A 60 -10.40 -10.60 7.17
C PRO A 60 -10.20 -9.49 8.19
N THR A 61 -10.18 -8.23 7.74
CA THR A 61 -10.11 -7.07 8.64
C THR A 61 -11.34 -7.06 9.55
N SER A 62 -11.15 -7.17 10.84
CA SER A 62 -12.20 -7.12 11.86
C SER A 62 -11.67 -6.53 13.16
N ILE A 63 -12.54 -6.25 14.11
CA ILE A 63 -12.16 -5.82 15.46
C ILE A 63 -11.23 -6.88 16.08
N GLU A 64 -11.60 -8.14 15.95
CA GLU A 64 -10.86 -9.28 16.48
C GLU A 64 -9.46 -9.39 15.81
N THR A 65 -9.40 -9.18 14.50
CA THR A 65 -8.12 -9.22 13.76
C THR A 65 -7.18 -8.09 14.18
N ILE A 66 -7.71 -6.89 14.41
CA ILE A 66 -6.91 -5.75 14.91
C ILE A 66 -6.46 -6.00 16.36
N ALA A 67 -7.32 -6.55 17.20
CA ALA A 67 -6.95 -6.95 18.56
C ALA A 67 -5.86 -8.05 18.54
N CYS A 68 -5.92 -9.02 17.62
CA CYS A 68 -4.86 -10.00 17.41
C CYS A 68 -3.53 -9.33 17.01
N ALA A 69 -3.55 -8.40 16.06
CA ALA A 69 -2.34 -7.68 15.65
C ALA A 69 -1.69 -6.93 16.83
N LEU A 70 -2.50 -6.22 17.63
CA LEU A 70 -2.04 -5.55 18.84
C LEU A 70 -1.55 -6.55 19.89
N GLY A 71 -2.25 -7.67 20.08
CA GLY A 71 -1.89 -8.73 21.03
C GLY A 71 -0.57 -9.41 20.70
N VAL A 72 -0.30 -9.69 19.42
CA VAL A 72 0.99 -10.22 18.95
C VAL A 72 2.13 -9.25 19.27
N MET A 73 1.95 -7.97 18.98
CA MET A 73 2.94 -6.93 19.30
C MET A 73 3.12 -6.77 20.82
N LYS A 74 2.04 -6.84 21.60
CA LYS A 74 2.02 -6.74 23.06
C LYS A 74 2.75 -7.93 23.71
N ALA A 75 2.63 -9.12 23.13
CA ALA A 75 3.37 -10.30 23.55
C ALA A 75 4.87 -10.26 23.17
N GLY A 76 5.27 -9.31 22.33
CA GLY A 76 6.65 -9.12 21.88
C GLY A 76 7.06 -9.99 20.70
N PHE A 77 6.12 -10.62 20.00
CA PHE A 77 6.37 -11.44 18.83
C PHE A 77 6.39 -10.60 17.53
N VAL A 78 6.88 -11.22 16.45
CA VAL A 78 6.87 -10.61 15.12
C VAL A 78 5.52 -10.87 14.46
N LEU A 79 4.77 -9.81 14.22
CA LEU A 79 3.50 -9.88 13.50
C LEU A 79 3.75 -10.05 12.01
N VAL A 80 3.15 -11.06 11.39
CA VAL A 80 3.17 -11.23 9.93
C VAL A 80 1.76 -11.15 9.38
N LEU A 81 1.51 -10.14 8.58
CA LEU A 81 0.20 -9.91 8.00
C LEU A 81 0.07 -10.66 6.67
N MET A 82 -0.83 -11.65 6.65
CA MET A 82 -1.09 -12.48 5.48
C MET A 82 -2.35 -12.00 4.77
N HIS A 83 -2.31 -11.97 3.46
CA HIS A 83 -3.47 -11.59 2.66
C HIS A 83 -4.60 -12.63 2.83
N TYR A 84 -5.75 -12.22 3.35
CA TYR A 84 -6.94 -13.07 3.44
C TYR A 84 -7.56 -13.27 2.05
N GLY A 85 -7.90 -14.53 1.71
CA GLY A 85 -8.34 -14.89 0.36
C GLY A 85 -7.24 -15.22 -0.63
N ILE A 86 -5.98 -15.29 -0.17
CA ILE A 86 -4.86 -15.77 -0.99
C ILE A 86 -5.04 -17.29 -1.25
N ALA A 87 -4.61 -17.74 -2.43
CA ALA A 87 -4.61 -19.17 -2.76
C ALA A 87 -3.76 -19.98 -1.75
N ALA A 88 -4.22 -21.19 -1.39
CA ALA A 88 -3.58 -22.01 -0.38
C ALA A 88 -2.10 -22.30 -0.65
N GLU A 89 -1.72 -22.57 -1.90
CA GLU A 89 -0.32 -22.78 -2.28
C GLU A 89 0.58 -21.58 -1.96
N LYS A 90 0.06 -20.39 -2.19
CA LYS A 90 0.80 -19.16 -1.90
C LYS A 90 0.85 -18.88 -0.39
N LEU A 91 -0.22 -19.21 0.36
CA LEU A 91 -0.22 -19.13 1.81
C LEU A 91 0.81 -20.10 2.40
N ILE A 92 0.84 -21.36 1.93
CA ILE A 92 1.82 -22.37 2.33
C ILE A 92 3.24 -21.89 2.07
N TYR A 93 3.50 -21.36 0.86
CA TYR A 93 4.81 -20.81 0.51
C TYR A 93 5.21 -19.69 1.49
N GLN A 94 4.34 -18.72 1.73
CA GLN A 94 4.62 -17.59 2.60
C GLN A 94 4.86 -18.02 4.05
N LEU A 95 4.04 -18.93 4.59
CA LEU A 95 4.21 -19.45 5.96
C LEU A 95 5.56 -20.15 6.15
N ASN A 96 5.99 -20.91 5.15
CA ASN A 96 7.28 -21.60 5.17
C ASN A 96 8.47 -20.63 4.97
N ASP A 97 8.34 -19.64 4.06
CA ASP A 97 9.39 -18.62 3.81
C ASP A 97 9.68 -17.80 5.08
N ILE A 98 8.63 -17.38 5.79
CA ILE A 98 8.79 -16.64 7.05
C ILE A 98 9.07 -17.54 8.25
N LYS A 99 8.95 -18.86 8.11
CA LYS A 99 9.06 -19.82 9.20
C LYS A 99 8.14 -19.43 10.36
N ALA A 100 6.84 -19.28 10.09
CA ALA A 100 5.84 -18.93 11.09
C ALA A 100 5.72 -20.04 12.14
N LYS A 101 5.77 -19.72 13.43
CA LYS A 101 5.49 -20.69 14.51
C LYS A 101 4.01 -20.81 14.83
N THR A 102 3.29 -19.70 14.75
CA THR A 102 1.86 -19.66 15.04
C THR A 102 1.10 -19.04 13.87
N LEU A 103 -0.05 -19.60 13.59
CA LEU A 103 -1.04 -19.03 12.67
C LEU A 103 -2.28 -18.62 13.44
N ILE A 104 -2.74 -17.39 13.26
CA ILE A 104 -4.02 -16.89 13.76
C ILE A 104 -5.02 -16.91 12.63
N VAL A 105 -6.17 -17.55 12.85
CA VAL A 105 -7.25 -17.73 11.86
C VAL A 105 -8.62 -17.48 12.48
N PRO A 106 -9.68 -17.21 11.67
CA PRO A 106 -11.05 -17.25 12.14
C PRO A 106 -11.40 -18.63 12.75
N ALA A 107 -12.33 -18.66 13.71
CA ALA A 107 -12.76 -19.91 14.35
C ALA A 107 -13.28 -20.97 13.34
N SER A 108 -13.89 -20.51 12.26
CA SER A 108 -14.45 -21.37 11.21
C SER A 108 -13.45 -21.78 10.12
N ALA A 109 -12.16 -21.39 10.24
CA ALA A 109 -11.18 -21.68 9.19
C ALA A 109 -10.84 -23.17 9.15
N SER A 110 -10.92 -23.80 7.95
CA SER A 110 -10.33 -25.12 7.70
C SER A 110 -8.81 -24.99 7.55
N LEU A 111 -8.09 -25.96 8.11
CA LEU A 111 -6.62 -26.05 8.04
C LEU A 111 -6.17 -27.28 7.23
N ASP A 112 -7.10 -27.98 6.59
CA ASP A 112 -6.84 -29.26 5.91
C ASP A 112 -5.78 -29.10 4.80
N GLU A 113 -5.85 -27.99 4.05
CA GLU A 113 -4.92 -27.70 2.96
C GLU A 113 -3.49 -27.41 3.44
N LEU A 114 -3.31 -27.02 4.71
CA LEU A 114 -2.02 -26.71 5.32
C LEU A 114 -1.37 -27.93 5.97
N THR A 115 -2.16 -28.97 6.29
CA THR A 115 -1.70 -30.14 7.03
C THR A 115 -0.60 -30.88 6.27
N GLY A 116 0.55 -31.10 6.94
CA GLY A 116 1.73 -31.75 6.37
C GLY A 116 2.54 -30.89 5.36
N LYS A 117 2.13 -29.64 5.11
CA LYS A 117 2.78 -28.75 4.14
C LYS A 117 3.45 -27.51 4.75
N VAL A 118 3.18 -27.24 6.02
CA VAL A 118 3.69 -26.06 6.76
C VAL A 118 4.33 -26.46 8.08
N HIS A 119 5.30 -25.65 8.53
CA HIS A 119 6.04 -25.86 9.78
C HIS A 119 5.43 -25.08 10.97
N LEU A 120 4.10 -25.10 11.12
CA LEU A 120 3.42 -24.46 12.25
C LEU A 120 3.48 -25.33 13.50
N GLN A 121 3.65 -24.72 14.67
CA GLN A 121 3.58 -25.38 15.97
C GLN A 121 2.24 -25.15 16.65
N PHE A 122 1.65 -23.97 16.48
CA PHE A 122 0.43 -23.54 17.15
C PHE A 122 -0.56 -22.88 16.19
N VAL A 123 -1.83 -22.97 16.56
CA VAL A 123 -2.91 -22.21 15.92
C VAL A 123 -3.72 -21.51 17.01
N LEU A 124 -3.99 -20.21 16.81
CA LEU A 124 -4.93 -19.44 17.61
C LEU A 124 -6.21 -19.21 16.81
N HIS A 125 -7.31 -19.74 17.28
CA HIS A 125 -8.62 -19.53 16.70
C HIS A 125 -9.28 -18.29 17.29
N MET A 126 -9.62 -17.32 16.43
CA MET A 126 -10.32 -16.10 16.85
C MET A 126 -11.77 -16.45 17.23
N GLY A 127 -12.30 -15.75 18.23
CA GLY A 127 -13.65 -15.99 18.76
C GLY A 127 -13.63 -16.85 20.00
N ASP A 128 -13.09 -18.04 19.90
CA ASP A 128 -12.94 -18.93 21.06
C ASP A 128 -11.72 -18.60 21.93
N TRP A 129 -10.80 -17.82 21.38
CA TRP A 129 -9.59 -17.33 22.02
C TRP A 129 -8.77 -18.43 22.70
N TYR A 130 -8.67 -19.59 22.07
CA TYR A 130 -7.80 -20.67 22.53
C TYR A 130 -6.67 -20.96 21.55
N THR A 131 -5.54 -21.37 22.08
CA THR A 131 -4.39 -21.80 21.30
C THR A 131 -4.27 -23.33 21.38
N SER A 132 -4.21 -23.98 20.23
CA SER A 132 -3.99 -25.42 20.10
C SER A 132 -2.64 -25.71 19.42
N ARG A 133 -2.11 -26.92 19.68
CA ARG A 133 -0.98 -27.43 18.89
C ARG A 133 -1.49 -27.81 17.50
N PHE A 134 -0.72 -27.44 16.48
CA PHE A 134 -1.06 -27.85 15.12
C PHE A 134 -0.75 -29.34 14.92
N ALA A 135 -1.77 -30.13 14.61
CA ALA A 135 -1.64 -31.57 14.40
C ALA A 135 -1.01 -31.83 13.03
N GLY A 136 0.28 -32.08 12.96
CA GLY A 136 0.94 -32.36 11.66
C GLY A 136 2.44 -32.18 11.63
N LEU A 137 3.07 -31.82 12.75
CA LEU A 137 4.51 -31.62 12.80
C LEU A 137 5.21 -32.70 13.66
N ASN A 138 6.07 -33.46 13.01
CA ASN A 138 7.01 -34.39 13.65
C ASN A 138 8.48 -33.94 13.52
N GLU A 139 8.76 -32.73 13.03
CA GLU A 139 10.13 -32.31 12.75
C GLU A 139 10.57 -31.11 13.61
N ALA A 140 11.87 -31.06 13.92
CA ALA A 140 12.49 -29.91 14.58
C ALA A 140 12.26 -28.66 13.76
N PHE A 141 11.90 -27.56 14.43
CA PHE A 141 11.67 -26.28 13.79
C PHE A 141 12.99 -25.77 13.20
N PRO A 142 13.08 -25.51 11.90
CA PRO A 142 14.33 -25.07 11.27
C PRO A 142 14.76 -23.71 11.83
N GLU A 143 16.02 -23.58 12.19
CA GLU A 143 16.58 -22.29 12.61
C GLU A 143 16.51 -21.26 11.48
N CYS A 144 16.33 -19.98 11.84
CA CYS A 144 16.37 -18.90 10.88
C CYS A 144 17.82 -18.62 10.47
N ASP A 145 18.18 -18.96 9.23
CA ASP A 145 19.45 -18.56 8.64
C ASP A 145 19.35 -17.09 8.19
N GLY A 146 19.58 -16.21 9.09
CA GLY A 146 19.98 -15.07 8.69
C GLY A 146 19.62 -13.70 8.40
N GLY A 147 20.50 -12.89 8.72
CA GLY A 147 20.74 -11.56 8.14
C GLY A 147 20.02 -10.41 8.81
N LEU A 148 18.87 -10.63 9.41
CA LEU A 148 18.21 -9.66 10.27
C LEU A 148 18.04 -10.24 11.66
N GLU A 149 18.51 -9.53 12.68
CA GLU A 149 18.26 -9.92 14.07
C GLU A 149 16.73 -9.82 14.31
N GLY A 150 16.08 -10.96 14.48
CA GLY A 150 14.62 -11.03 14.67
C GLY A 150 14.12 -10.23 15.86
N SER A 151 15.00 -9.91 16.83
CA SER A 151 14.69 -9.08 17.99
C SER A 151 14.32 -7.64 17.65
N GLU A 152 14.75 -7.10 16.50
CA GLU A 152 14.43 -5.76 16.05
C GLU A 152 13.15 -5.69 15.20
N VAL A 153 12.82 -6.77 14.50
CA VAL A 153 11.64 -6.83 13.63
C VAL A 153 10.37 -6.88 14.47
N ARG A 154 9.37 -6.09 14.11
CA ARG A 154 8.06 -6.09 14.76
C ARG A 154 6.93 -6.49 13.82
N VAL A 155 7.01 -6.09 12.55
CA VAL A 155 6.01 -6.44 11.55
C VAL A 155 6.70 -6.86 10.26
N ILE A 156 6.14 -7.86 9.59
CA ILE A 156 6.51 -8.24 8.23
C ILE A 156 5.29 -8.05 7.33
N PHE A 157 5.44 -7.20 6.31
CA PHE A 157 4.44 -7.01 5.26
C PHE A 157 4.83 -7.79 4.02
N HIS A 158 3.87 -8.47 3.40
CA HIS A 158 4.12 -9.11 2.11
C HIS A 158 3.76 -8.16 0.96
N THR A 159 4.73 -7.92 0.07
CA THR A 159 4.43 -7.16 -1.14
C THR A 159 3.75 -8.05 -2.18
N SER A 160 2.81 -7.47 -2.90
CA SER A 160 2.11 -8.12 -4.04
C SER A 160 2.97 -8.11 -5.31
N GLY A 161 4.24 -8.51 -5.21
CA GLY A 161 5.13 -8.57 -6.38
C GLY A 161 4.51 -9.35 -7.54
N SER A 162 4.79 -8.90 -8.77
CA SER A 162 4.40 -9.57 -10.02
C SER A 162 5.07 -10.94 -10.23
N THR A 163 6.04 -11.27 -9.39
CA THR A 163 6.79 -12.53 -9.40
C THR A 163 6.14 -13.56 -8.48
N ARG A 164 6.32 -14.84 -8.77
CA ARG A 164 5.87 -15.98 -7.95
C ARG A 164 6.30 -15.87 -6.48
N ASP A 165 7.36 -15.11 -6.18
CA ASP A 165 7.95 -14.95 -4.86
C ASP A 165 7.55 -13.62 -4.24
N SER A 166 6.52 -13.64 -3.42
CA SER A 166 6.19 -12.56 -2.50
C SER A 166 7.36 -12.28 -1.54
N LYS A 167 7.67 -10.99 -1.31
CA LYS A 167 8.78 -10.57 -0.44
C LYS A 167 8.22 -10.09 0.89
N GLY A 168 8.77 -10.60 2.00
CA GLY A 168 8.46 -10.11 3.33
C GLY A 168 9.29 -8.87 3.67
N VAL A 169 8.69 -7.70 3.73
CA VAL A 169 9.33 -6.44 4.14
C VAL A 169 9.36 -6.36 5.66
N ALA A 170 10.55 -6.39 6.24
CA ALA A 170 10.75 -6.38 7.69
C ALA A 170 10.86 -4.96 8.23
N VAL A 171 10.03 -4.63 9.22
CA VAL A 171 9.89 -3.29 9.79
C VAL A 171 10.07 -3.35 11.31
N SER A 172 10.85 -2.41 11.87
CA SER A 172 11.05 -2.25 13.29
C SER A 172 10.02 -1.33 13.94
N ASN A 173 9.99 -1.32 15.28
CA ASN A 173 9.20 -0.33 16.03
C ASN A 173 9.65 1.10 15.73
N SER A 174 10.96 1.34 15.59
CA SER A 174 11.50 2.67 15.26
C SER A 174 11.04 3.13 13.86
N ASN A 175 11.05 2.25 12.87
CA ASN A 175 10.53 2.60 11.53
C ASN A 175 9.04 2.98 11.60
N MET A 176 8.22 2.22 12.35
CA MET A 176 6.79 2.51 12.51
C MET A 176 6.54 3.84 13.20
N MET A 177 7.30 4.12 14.28
CA MET A 177 7.16 5.38 15.03
C MET A 177 7.67 6.59 14.25
N ALA A 178 8.75 6.43 13.47
CA ALA A 178 9.22 7.45 12.54
C ALA A 178 8.16 7.77 11.47
N ALA A 179 7.51 6.73 10.93
CA ALA A 179 6.42 6.90 9.97
C ALA A 179 5.21 7.64 10.58
N TYR A 180 4.82 7.29 11.80
CA TYR A 180 3.76 7.99 12.54
C TYR A 180 4.10 9.47 12.75
N SER A 181 5.29 9.76 13.28
CA SER A 181 5.75 11.13 13.53
C SER A 181 5.80 11.97 12.25
N ALA A 182 6.35 11.42 11.18
CA ALA A 182 6.46 12.10 9.90
C ALA A 182 5.09 12.40 9.27
N VAL A 183 4.15 11.44 9.31
CA VAL A 183 2.81 11.61 8.72
C VAL A 183 1.96 12.56 9.56
N SER A 184 1.99 12.46 10.88
CA SER A 184 1.23 13.35 11.77
C SER A 184 1.73 14.81 11.69
N SER A 185 2.98 15.04 11.30
CA SER A 185 3.51 16.41 11.16
C SER A 185 2.82 17.25 10.07
N TYR A 186 2.23 16.62 9.06
CA TYR A 186 1.54 17.32 7.97
C TYR A 186 0.03 17.02 7.85
N LEU A 187 -0.45 15.86 8.30
CA LEU A 187 -1.90 15.57 8.36
C LEU A 187 -2.53 16.06 9.66
N GLY A 188 -1.72 16.45 10.64
CA GLY A 188 -2.16 16.91 11.95
C GLY A 188 -2.26 15.79 12.99
N ASP A 189 -2.58 16.18 14.22
CA ASP A 189 -2.77 15.26 15.32
C ASP A 189 -4.02 14.39 15.08
N PHE A 190 -3.86 13.09 15.29
CA PHE A 190 -4.95 12.12 15.14
C PHE A 190 -5.87 12.02 16.37
N GLY A 191 -5.62 12.75 17.47
CA GLY A 191 -6.34 12.61 18.72
C GLY A 191 -7.87 12.74 18.61
N ASP A 192 -8.34 13.71 17.85
CA ASP A 192 -9.77 13.91 17.57
C ASP A 192 -10.16 13.50 16.13
N ALA A 193 -9.26 12.83 15.43
CA ALA A 193 -9.52 12.43 14.05
C ALA A 193 -10.47 11.23 14.00
N VAL A 194 -11.38 11.25 13.03
CA VAL A 194 -12.20 10.10 12.61
C VAL A 194 -11.81 9.77 11.17
N ILE A 195 -11.04 8.70 11.00
CA ILE A 195 -10.40 8.38 9.73
C ILE A 195 -11.12 7.24 9.03
N LEU A 196 -11.61 7.49 7.81
CA LEU A 196 -12.21 6.47 6.94
C LEU A 196 -11.13 5.76 6.12
N ASN A 197 -11.19 4.44 6.13
CA ASN A 197 -10.31 3.55 5.38
C ASN A 197 -11.08 2.38 4.77
N PHE A 198 -10.76 2.02 3.51
CA PHE A 198 -11.27 0.84 2.80
C PHE A 198 -10.19 -0.21 2.57
N SER A 199 -8.94 0.11 2.87
CA SER A 199 -7.83 -0.81 2.63
C SER A 199 -7.75 -1.85 3.75
N PRO A 200 -7.56 -3.13 3.41
CA PRO A 200 -7.51 -4.20 4.42
C PRO A 200 -6.25 -4.13 5.29
N LEU A 201 -6.32 -4.70 6.49
CA LEU A 201 -5.24 -4.65 7.49
C LEU A 201 -3.92 -5.29 6.98
N HIS A 202 -3.99 -6.34 6.18
CA HIS A 202 -2.80 -7.03 5.68
C HIS A 202 -2.00 -6.22 4.65
N PHE A 203 -2.58 -5.18 4.11
CA PHE A 203 -1.92 -4.23 3.23
C PHE A 203 -1.26 -3.13 4.08
N ASP A 204 0.01 -2.81 3.83
CA ASP A 204 0.74 -1.82 4.65
C ASP A 204 0.03 -0.46 4.72
N TYR A 205 -0.57 -0.01 3.61
CA TYR A 205 -1.39 1.20 3.58
C TYR A 205 -2.59 1.10 4.53
N GLY A 206 -3.31 -0.03 4.49
CA GLY A 206 -4.43 -0.31 5.39
C GLY A 206 -4.00 -0.40 6.85
N PHE A 207 -2.92 -1.12 7.13
CA PHE A 207 -2.36 -1.23 8.49
C PHE A 207 -2.11 0.15 9.11
N TYR A 208 -1.35 1.00 8.43
CA TYR A 208 -1.04 2.32 8.97
C TYR A 208 -2.27 3.24 9.03
N ASN A 209 -3.19 3.17 8.07
CA ASN A 209 -4.42 3.97 8.09
C ASN A 209 -5.35 3.59 9.26
N ILE A 210 -5.29 2.33 9.70
CA ILE A 210 -6.01 1.86 10.90
C ILE A 210 -5.24 2.23 12.17
N MET A 211 -3.94 2.01 12.18
CA MET A 211 -3.14 2.11 13.41
C MET A 211 -2.75 3.55 13.76
N MET A 212 -2.53 4.45 12.80
CA MET A 212 -2.15 5.84 13.12
C MET A 212 -3.20 6.60 13.93
N PRO A 213 -4.51 6.55 13.60
CA PRO A 213 -5.52 7.13 14.49
C PRO A 213 -5.50 6.52 15.90
N LEU A 214 -5.32 5.20 16.00
CA LEU A 214 -5.25 4.52 17.31
C LEU A 214 -4.05 4.99 18.15
N LEU A 215 -2.90 5.23 17.52
CA LEU A 215 -1.72 5.79 18.19
C LEU A 215 -1.98 7.20 18.73
N GLY A 216 -2.68 8.03 17.98
CA GLY A 216 -3.02 9.40 18.38
C GLY A 216 -4.17 9.50 19.36
N GLY A 217 -4.91 8.41 19.61
CA GLY A 217 -6.12 8.44 20.45
C GLY A 217 -7.39 8.80 19.68
N GLY A 218 -7.36 8.78 18.35
CA GLY A 218 -8.50 9.05 17.47
C GLY A 218 -9.39 7.83 17.24
N HIS A 219 -10.17 7.88 16.18
CA HIS A 219 -11.15 6.86 15.82
C HIS A 219 -10.89 6.35 14.39
N SER A 220 -10.65 5.07 14.21
CA SER A 220 -10.52 4.46 12.91
C SER A 220 -11.85 3.83 12.47
N VAL A 221 -12.33 4.21 11.28
CA VAL A 221 -13.55 3.68 10.64
C VAL A 221 -13.13 2.88 9.42
N CYS A 222 -13.40 1.57 9.42
CA CYS A 222 -13.05 0.67 8.34
C CYS A 222 -14.31 0.07 7.72
N GLU A 223 -14.37 0.13 6.40
CA GLU A 223 -15.41 -0.53 5.62
C GLU A 223 -14.75 -1.53 4.65
N HIS A 224 -15.36 -2.70 4.48
CA HIS A 224 -14.78 -3.78 3.68
C HIS A 224 -14.94 -3.59 2.18
N ALA A 225 -15.96 -2.84 1.79
CA ALA A 225 -16.26 -2.55 0.40
C ALA A 225 -16.71 -1.08 0.27
N TRP A 226 -16.61 -0.58 -0.94
CA TRP A 226 -17.23 0.69 -1.27
C TRP A 226 -18.74 0.55 -1.18
N PRO A 227 -19.47 1.61 -0.82
CA PRO A 227 -20.93 1.60 -0.88
C PRO A 227 -21.40 1.23 -2.30
N GLU A 228 -22.60 0.65 -2.41
CA GLU A 228 -23.18 0.28 -3.72
C GLU A 228 -23.34 1.47 -4.68
N ARG A 229 -23.56 2.65 -4.12
CA ARG A 229 -23.65 3.90 -4.89
C ARG A 229 -22.68 4.94 -4.32
N PRO A 230 -22.02 5.74 -5.19
CA PRO A 230 -21.05 6.76 -4.77
C PRO A 230 -21.61 7.75 -3.75
N GLU A 231 -22.89 8.15 -3.87
CA GLU A 231 -23.56 9.09 -2.96
C GLU A 231 -23.58 8.59 -1.52
N HIS A 232 -23.68 7.28 -1.31
CA HIS A 232 -23.64 6.67 0.02
C HIS A 232 -22.30 6.87 0.74
N MET A 233 -21.21 7.18 0.01
CA MET A 233 -19.94 7.56 0.64
C MET A 233 -20.07 8.91 1.35
N LEU A 234 -20.82 9.86 0.78
CA LEU A 234 -21.10 11.15 1.41
C LEU A 234 -21.99 10.98 2.67
N ASP A 235 -22.98 10.08 2.59
CA ASP A 235 -23.82 9.75 3.74
C ASP A 235 -23.00 9.07 4.87
N LEU A 236 -22.00 8.27 4.51
CA LEU A 236 -21.07 7.65 5.47
C LEU A 236 -20.21 8.72 6.16
N ILE A 237 -19.68 9.69 5.39
CA ILE A 237 -18.91 10.83 5.93
C ILE A 237 -19.74 11.57 6.96
N GLN A 238 -20.98 11.95 6.62
CA GLN A 238 -21.89 12.68 7.50
C GLN A 238 -22.24 11.86 8.76
N ARG A 239 -22.73 10.64 8.59
CA ARG A 239 -23.21 9.79 9.70
C ARG A 239 -22.13 9.41 10.70
N ARG A 240 -20.87 9.27 10.25
CA ARG A 240 -19.73 8.89 11.09
C ARG A 240 -18.91 10.08 11.55
N GLY A 241 -19.18 11.29 11.05
CA GLY A 241 -18.39 12.46 11.35
C GLY A 241 -16.95 12.34 10.87
N ILE A 242 -16.75 11.77 9.67
CA ILE A 242 -15.40 11.52 9.12
C ILE A 242 -14.66 12.85 8.97
N THR A 243 -13.47 12.93 9.54
CA THR A 243 -12.61 14.11 9.45
C THR A 243 -11.49 13.97 8.42
N GLY A 244 -11.08 12.75 8.10
CA GLY A 244 -10.07 12.46 7.10
C GLY A 244 -10.35 11.15 6.37
N MET A 245 -10.01 11.12 5.09
CA MET A 245 -10.09 9.91 4.27
C MET A 245 -8.70 9.52 3.79
N HIS A 246 -8.30 8.29 4.11
CA HIS A 246 -7.07 7.69 3.58
C HIS A 246 -7.46 6.66 2.53
N ILE A 247 -7.47 7.09 1.27
CA ILE A 247 -8.02 6.29 0.16
C ILE A 247 -7.10 6.26 -1.05
N LEU A 248 -7.24 5.20 -1.83
CA LEU A 248 -6.51 5.02 -3.09
C LEU A 248 -7.24 5.76 -4.24
N PRO A 249 -6.53 6.13 -5.32
CA PRO A 249 -7.13 6.81 -6.48
C PRO A 249 -8.39 6.14 -7.05
N PRO A 250 -8.53 4.80 -7.11
CA PRO A 250 -9.80 4.19 -7.55
C PRO A 250 -11.01 4.55 -6.68
N ALA A 251 -10.85 4.69 -5.36
CA ALA A 251 -11.94 5.12 -4.48
C ALA A 251 -12.30 6.61 -4.70
N ILE A 252 -11.32 7.44 -5.06
CA ILE A 252 -11.56 8.82 -5.48
C ILE A 252 -12.34 8.84 -6.80
N HIS A 253 -11.89 8.06 -7.79
CA HIS A 253 -12.60 7.95 -9.06
C HIS A 253 -14.06 7.52 -8.85
N TYR A 254 -14.28 6.54 -7.98
CA TYR A 254 -15.64 6.09 -7.64
C TYR A 254 -16.46 7.21 -6.98
N LEU A 255 -15.91 7.94 -6.01
CA LEU A 255 -16.59 9.07 -5.36
C LEU A 255 -16.98 10.15 -6.37
N LEU A 256 -16.12 10.42 -7.37
CA LEU A 256 -16.36 11.42 -8.41
C LEU A 256 -17.43 11.02 -9.43
N GLN A 257 -17.97 9.81 -9.38
CA GLN A 257 -19.12 9.36 -10.17
C GLN A 257 -20.46 9.74 -9.51
N ALA A 258 -20.45 10.21 -8.26
CA ALA A 258 -21.65 10.71 -7.59
C ALA A 258 -22.20 11.94 -8.32
N ASP A 259 -23.53 12.08 -8.31
CA ASP A 259 -24.20 13.27 -8.81
C ASP A 259 -23.65 14.51 -8.07
N PRO A 260 -23.14 15.53 -8.79
CA PRO A 260 -22.62 16.77 -8.19
C PRO A 260 -23.55 17.42 -7.17
N ASP A 261 -24.87 17.36 -7.40
CA ASP A 261 -25.87 17.94 -6.49
C ASP A 261 -25.95 17.22 -5.12
N THR A 262 -25.36 16.05 -5.01
CA THR A 262 -25.31 15.30 -3.74
C THR A 262 -24.18 15.77 -2.80
N PHE A 263 -23.22 16.56 -3.30
CA PHE A 263 -22.11 17.14 -2.51
C PHE A 263 -22.56 18.35 -1.67
N GLN A 264 -23.55 18.14 -0.82
CA GLN A 264 -24.10 19.19 0.02
C GLN A 264 -23.14 19.53 1.17
N PRO A 265 -23.00 20.83 1.55
CA PRO A 265 -22.08 21.26 2.62
C PRO A 265 -22.29 20.51 3.94
N GLU A 266 -23.53 20.18 4.30
CA GLU A 266 -23.87 19.46 5.53
C GLU A 266 -23.32 18.03 5.54
N LYS A 267 -23.24 17.37 4.37
CA LYS A 267 -22.73 16.01 4.26
C LYS A 267 -21.21 15.94 4.42
N ILE A 268 -20.49 16.98 4.04
CA ILE A 268 -19.04 17.05 4.03
C ILE A 268 -18.44 17.94 5.13
N LYS A 269 -19.29 18.55 5.98
CA LYS A 269 -18.89 19.54 6.99
C LYS A 269 -17.78 19.06 7.93
N SER A 270 -17.76 17.77 8.27
CA SER A 270 -16.72 17.18 9.13
C SER A 270 -15.41 16.89 8.41
N LEU A 271 -15.45 16.74 7.08
CA LEU A 271 -14.29 16.30 6.29
C LEU A 271 -13.29 17.45 6.13
N LYS A 272 -12.09 17.26 6.67
CA LYS A 272 -10.99 18.23 6.61
C LYS A 272 -10.04 17.95 5.45
N TYR A 273 -9.78 16.64 5.16
CA TYR A 273 -8.83 16.26 4.11
C TYR A 273 -9.10 14.89 3.50
N ILE A 274 -8.57 14.73 2.29
CA ILE A 274 -8.42 13.45 1.57
C ILE A 274 -6.93 13.23 1.31
N ALA A 275 -6.38 12.12 1.78
CA ALA A 275 -5.00 11.73 1.59
C ALA A 275 -4.93 10.49 0.67
N SER A 276 -4.26 10.62 -0.47
CA SER A 276 -4.18 9.57 -1.49
C SER A 276 -2.74 9.19 -1.82
N SER A 277 -2.51 7.89 -1.96
CA SER A 277 -1.19 7.30 -2.27
C SER A 277 -1.36 5.98 -3.03
N GLY A 278 -0.23 5.31 -3.34
CA GLY A 278 -0.20 3.97 -3.94
C GLY A 278 -0.30 3.95 -5.46
N GLN A 279 -0.86 5.01 -6.06
CA GLN A 279 -0.89 5.26 -7.50
C GLN A 279 -0.86 6.78 -7.74
N ALA A 280 -0.52 7.19 -8.96
CA ALA A 280 -0.61 8.59 -9.34
C ALA A 280 -2.08 9.06 -9.30
N LEU A 281 -2.34 10.19 -8.65
CA LEU A 281 -3.65 10.82 -8.65
C LEU A 281 -3.74 11.76 -9.86
N PRO A 282 -4.64 11.52 -10.82
CA PRO A 282 -4.75 12.33 -12.01
C PRO A 282 -5.09 13.79 -11.68
N PRO A 283 -4.43 14.79 -12.31
CA PRO A 283 -4.72 16.21 -12.09
C PRO A 283 -6.20 16.56 -12.27
N LYS A 284 -6.88 15.94 -13.24
CA LYS A 284 -8.32 16.11 -13.47
C LYS A 284 -9.15 15.74 -12.23
N HIS A 285 -8.81 14.63 -11.57
CA HIS A 285 -9.53 14.20 -10.34
C HIS A 285 -9.27 15.17 -9.18
N ILE A 286 -8.06 15.72 -9.08
CA ILE A 286 -7.74 16.75 -8.09
C ILE A 286 -8.61 17.99 -8.29
N GLN A 287 -8.73 18.48 -9.53
CA GLN A 287 -9.57 19.63 -9.85
C GLN A 287 -11.06 19.36 -9.55
N GLN A 288 -11.56 18.19 -9.92
CA GLN A 288 -12.95 17.78 -9.64
C GLN A 288 -13.21 17.71 -8.12
N LEU A 289 -12.31 17.09 -7.34
CA LEU A 289 -12.43 17.04 -5.88
C LEU A 289 -12.49 18.45 -5.28
N ARG A 290 -11.63 19.36 -5.71
CA ARG A 290 -11.60 20.74 -5.19
C ARG A 290 -12.86 21.53 -5.53
N THR A 291 -13.48 21.26 -6.69
CA THR A 291 -14.75 21.87 -7.08
C THR A 291 -15.91 21.33 -6.24
N LEU A 292 -15.97 20.01 -6.05
CA LEU A 292 -17.09 19.34 -5.37
C LEU A 292 -16.96 19.39 -3.85
N LEU A 293 -15.73 19.51 -3.32
CA LEU A 293 -15.41 19.51 -1.89
C LEU A 293 -14.65 20.78 -1.51
N PRO A 294 -15.24 21.96 -1.64
CA PRO A 294 -14.57 23.22 -1.33
C PRO A 294 -14.16 23.25 0.15
N GLY A 295 -12.90 23.64 0.41
CA GLY A 295 -12.33 23.67 1.76
C GLY A 295 -11.76 22.35 2.27
N VAL A 296 -11.91 21.23 1.55
CA VAL A 296 -11.28 19.96 1.89
C VAL A 296 -9.87 19.92 1.28
N ALA A 297 -8.86 19.72 2.13
CA ALA A 297 -7.48 19.61 1.67
C ALA A 297 -7.24 18.27 0.96
N VAL A 298 -6.59 18.28 -0.21
CA VAL A 298 -6.22 17.07 -0.93
C VAL A 298 -4.70 16.89 -0.87
N TYR A 299 -4.25 15.75 -0.34
CA TYR A 299 -2.85 15.38 -0.27
C TYR A 299 -2.53 14.30 -1.30
N SER A 300 -1.73 14.64 -2.30
CA SER A 300 -1.12 13.67 -3.22
C SER A 300 0.20 13.20 -2.63
N MET A 301 0.34 11.89 -2.41
CA MET A 301 1.46 11.34 -1.67
C MET A 301 2.11 10.20 -2.44
N TYR A 302 3.42 10.02 -2.23
CA TYR A 302 4.19 8.88 -2.72
C TYR A 302 4.82 8.11 -1.56
N GLY A 303 4.80 6.79 -1.71
CA GLY A 303 5.43 5.85 -0.80
C GLY A 303 5.36 4.44 -1.32
N LEU A 304 6.11 3.55 -0.71
CA LEU A 304 6.17 2.11 -0.98
C LEU A 304 6.34 1.36 0.32
N THR A 305 6.04 0.07 0.32
CA THR A 305 6.04 -0.76 1.53
C THR A 305 7.40 -0.73 2.25
N GLU A 306 8.49 -0.62 1.50
CA GLU A 306 9.87 -0.63 1.98
C GLU A 306 10.27 0.65 2.73
N CYS A 307 9.55 1.76 2.56
CA CYS A 307 9.80 3.01 3.28
C CYS A 307 8.55 3.83 3.56
N LYS A 308 7.42 3.17 3.65
CA LYS A 308 6.08 3.64 4.02
C LYS A 308 5.63 4.91 3.28
N ARG A 309 6.25 6.03 3.53
CA ARG A 309 5.95 7.34 2.94
C ARG A 309 7.24 8.08 2.65
N VAL A 310 7.35 8.63 1.47
CA VAL A 310 8.57 9.34 1.03
C VAL A 310 8.29 10.82 0.80
N ALA A 311 7.18 11.14 0.13
CA ALA A 311 6.87 12.50 -0.25
C ALA A 311 5.37 12.79 -0.17
N TYR A 312 5.03 14.06 0.00
CA TYR A 312 3.67 14.58 -0.18
C TYR A 312 3.70 15.95 -0.86
N LEU A 313 2.66 16.24 -1.64
CA LEU A 313 2.42 17.55 -2.21
C LEU A 313 1.47 18.32 -1.29
N PRO A 314 1.88 19.48 -0.75
CA PRO A 314 1.02 20.35 0.01
C PRO A 314 -0.22 20.77 -0.80
N PRO A 315 -1.43 20.81 -0.19
CA PRO A 315 -2.67 21.14 -0.90
C PRO A 315 -2.65 22.45 -1.68
N GLU A 316 -1.93 23.45 -1.18
CA GLU A 316 -1.77 24.77 -1.80
C GLU A 316 -0.88 24.73 -3.06
N GLN A 317 -0.13 23.67 -3.29
CA GLN A 317 0.77 23.51 -4.44
C GLN A 317 0.13 22.70 -5.60
N LEU A 318 -1.06 22.14 -5.39
CA LEU A 318 -1.69 21.25 -6.37
C LEU A 318 -1.92 21.88 -7.75
N ASP A 319 -2.32 23.16 -7.80
CA ASP A 319 -2.56 23.87 -9.06
C ASP A 319 -1.28 24.29 -9.76
N GLN A 320 -0.26 24.64 -8.97
CA GLN A 320 1.01 25.12 -9.50
C GLN A 320 1.90 23.97 -9.99
N ARG A 321 1.67 22.75 -9.45
CA ARG A 321 2.52 21.57 -9.68
C ARG A 321 1.70 20.32 -9.99
N PRO A 322 0.91 20.35 -11.05
CA PRO A 322 0.09 19.20 -11.44
C PRO A 322 0.98 17.98 -11.70
N GLY A 323 0.59 16.83 -11.13
CA GLY A 323 1.32 15.57 -11.27
C GLY A 323 2.55 15.41 -10.37
N SER A 324 2.94 16.43 -9.59
CA SER A 324 3.97 16.28 -8.56
C SER A 324 3.43 15.42 -7.40
N VAL A 325 4.34 14.67 -6.78
CA VAL A 325 4.11 14.01 -5.48
C VAL A 325 4.71 14.82 -4.32
N GLY A 326 5.19 16.04 -4.59
CA GLY A 326 5.71 16.96 -3.60
C GLY A 326 7.18 16.78 -3.27
N LYS A 327 7.53 17.06 -2.02
CA LYS A 327 8.89 16.97 -1.50
C LYS A 327 8.98 15.86 -0.44
N ALA A 328 10.22 15.47 -0.12
CA ALA A 328 10.48 14.52 0.95
C ALA A 328 9.83 14.97 2.26
N ILE A 329 9.21 14.00 2.97
CA ILE A 329 8.64 14.24 4.30
C ILE A 329 9.72 14.41 5.35
N PRO A 330 9.42 14.99 6.53
CA PRO A 330 10.38 15.09 7.63
C PRO A 330 11.01 13.75 8.00
N GLY A 331 12.33 13.74 8.22
CA GLY A 331 13.10 12.54 8.53
C GLY A 331 13.51 11.70 7.32
N ILE A 332 13.09 12.07 6.11
CA ILE A 332 13.49 11.43 4.85
C ILE A 332 14.40 12.35 4.04
N ARG A 333 15.45 11.77 3.47
CA ARG A 333 16.28 12.39 2.44
C ARG A 333 16.15 11.59 1.14
N VAL A 334 16.11 12.31 0.03
CA VAL A 334 15.96 11.70 -1.29
C VAL A 334 17.07 12.16 -2.23
N PHE A 335 17.52 11.23 -3.06
CA PHE A 335 18.52 11.45 -4.07
C PHE A 335 18.01 10.92 -5.40
N LEU A 336 18.45 11.50 -6.50
CA LEU A 336 18.27 10.92 -7.84
C LEU A 336 19.63 10.48 -8.35
N VAL A 337 19.69 9.27 -8.89
CA VAL A 337 20.93 8.71 -9.44
C VAL A 337 20.74 8.26 -10.89
N ASP A 338 21.80 8.40 -11.67
CA ASP A 338 21.85 7.88 -13.04
C ASP A 338 22.07 6.35 -13.07
N GLU A 339 22.15 5.77 -14.27
CA GLU A 339 22.38 4.34 -14.45
C GLU A 339 23.74 3.85 -13.91
N ALA A 340 24.73 4.75 -13.84
CA ALA A 340 26.05 4.48 -13.29
C ALA A 340 26.10 4.64 -11.75
N GLY A 341 25.00 5.12 -11.13
CA GLY A 341 24.90 5.35 -9.68
C GLY A 341 25.42 6.72 -9.24
N HIS A 342 25.69 7.65 -10.15
CA HIS A 342 26.11 9.00 -9.81
C HIS A 342 24.91 9.90 -9.48
N LEU A 343 25.14 10.86 -8.56
CA LEU A 343 24.11 11.82 -8.18
C LEU A 343 23.73 12.75 -9.33
N ILE A 344 22.44 12.87 -9.59
CA ILE A 344 21.86 13.82 -10.51
C ILE A 344 21.51 15.10 -9.74
N THR A 345 22.17 16.20 -10.07
CA THR A 345 21.92 17.53 -9.50
C THR A 345 21.15 18.46 -10.45
N ARG A 346 21.19 18.18 -11.75
CA ARG A 346 20.53 18.98 -12.78
C ARG A 346 19.00 18.82 -12.66
N PRO A 347 18.23 19.94 -12.58
CA PRO A 347 16.77 19.88 -12.62
C PRO A 347 16.24 19.17 -13.87
N ASP A 348 15.05 18.58 -13.76
CA ASP A 348 14.30 17.90 -14.82
C ASP A 348 15.00 16.69 -15.45
N SER A 349 16.16 16.28 -14.93
CA SER A 349 16.83 15.05 -15.34
C SER A 349 16.18 13.85 -14.63
N VAL A 350 15.96 12.78 -15.40
CA VAL A 350 15.38 11.54 -14.89
C VAL A 350 16.46 10.67 -14.27
N GLY A 351 16.17 10.10 -13.11
CA GLY A 351 17.03 9.15 -12.42
C GLY A 351 16.25 8.26 -11.47
N GLU A 352 16.91 7.22 -10.99
CA GLU A 352 16.33 6.34 -9.95
C GLU A 352 16.26 7.10 -8.63
N LEU A 353 15.10 7.03 -7.99
CA LEU A 353 14.91 7.60 -6.65
C LEU A 353 15.58 6.70 -5.60
N VAL A 354 16.45 7.31 -4.81
CA VAL A 354 17.10 6.67 -3.65
C VAL A 354 16.65 7.38 -2.39
N VAL A 355 16.30 6.61 -1.36
CA VAL A 355 15.69 7.10 -0.12
C VAL A 355 16.59 6.76 1.06
N ALA A 356 16.81 7.73 1.95
CA ALA A 356 17.49 7.56 3.25
C ALA A 356 16.61 8.08 4.38
N GLY A 357 16.76 7.49 5.56
CA GLY A 357 16.07 7.91 6.78
C GLY A 357 15.47 6.74 7.56
N ASP A 358 14.91 7.06 8.73
CA ASP A 358 14.44 6.08 9.70
C ASP A 358 13.19 5.28 9.27
N LEU A 359 12.54 5.69 8.18
CA LEU A 359 11.40 4.98 7.62
C LEU A 359 11.81 3.80 6.72
N VAL A 360 13.08 3.73 6.31
CA VAL A 360 13.57 2.64 5.44
C VAL A 360 13.52 1.32 6.19
N MET A 361 12.91 0.31 5.58
CA MET A 361 12.77 -1.06 6.12
C MET A 361 14.10 -1.62 6.62
N LEU A 362 14.08 -2.60 7.50
CA LEU A 362 15.29 -3.34 7.90
C LEU A 362 15.86 -4.15 6.73
N GLY A 363 15.01 -4.70 5.89
CA GLY A 363 15.35 -5.49 4.71
C GLY A 363 14.24 -6.44 4.33
N TYR A 364 14.50 -7.29 3.36
CA TYR A 364 13.62 -8.40 3.02
C TYR A 364 13.90 -9.60 3.93
N TRP A 365 12.85 -10.05 4.62
CA TRP A 365 12.95 -11.18 5.54
C TRP A 365 13.47 -12.42 4.82
N ASN A 366 14.49 -13.07 5.42
CA ASN A 366 15.13 -14.30 4.91
C ASN A 366 15.68 -14.20 3.47
N LYS A 367 15.91 -12.95 2.96
CA LYS A 367 16.42 -12.70 1.61
C LYS A 367 17.59 -11.69 1.65
N PRO A 368 18.74 -12.05 2.25
CA PRO A 368 19.86 -11.11 2.44
C PRO A 368 20.46 -10.63 1.11
N GLU A 369 20.52 -11.50 0.09
CA GLU A 369 21.05 -11.13 -1.23
C GLU A 369 20.18 -10.05 -1.88
N LEU A 370 18.85 -10.23 -1.83
CA LEU A 370 17.91 -9.27 -2.36
C LEU A 370 17.96 -7.94 -1.58
N THR A 371 18.14 -8.02 -0.26
CA THR A 371 18.33 -6.84 0.57
C THR A 371 19.59 -6.07 0.15
N ARG A 372 20.73 -6.75 -0.06
CA ARG A 372 21.97 -6.13 -0.53
C ARG A 372 21.87 -5.51 -1.93
N GLN A 373 20.97 -5.99 -2.78
CA GLN A 373 20.74 -5.38 -4.09
C GLN A 373 20.13 -3.98 -3.98
N VAL A 374 19.19 -3.79 -3.05
CA VAL A 374 18.39 -2.55 -2.94
C VAL A 374 18.81 -1.64 -1.79
N ILE A 375 19.44 -2.18 -0.74
CA ILE A 375 19.98 -1.39 0.37
C ILE A 375 21.50 -1.32 0.25
N LYS A 376 22.02 -0.09 0.28
CA LYS A 376 23.45 0.18 0.26
C LYS A 376 23.83 0.99 1.48
N ASN A 377 25.06 0.77 1.97
CA ASN A 377 25.60 1.49 3.11
C ASN A 377 26.62 2.53 2.64
N ASP A 378 26.80 3.58 3.45
CA ASP A 378 27.82 4.62 3.31
C ASP A 378 27.83 5.31 1.93
N LEU A 379 26.61 5.60 1.41
CA LEU A 379 26.44 6.31 0.15
C LEU A 379 25.78 7.70 0.37
N PHE A 380 26.23 8.67 -0.38
CA PHE A 380 25.67 10.05 -0.42
C PHE A 380 25.69 10.74 0.95
N GLY A 381 26.65 10.37 1.83
CA GLY A 381 26.75 10.90 3.18
C GLY A 381 25.76 10.26 4.17
N GLU A 382 25.07 9.20 3.77
CA GLU A 382 24.10 8.46 4.57
C GLU A 382 24.64 7.10 4.93
N ALA A 383 24.45 6.69 6.21
CA ALA A 383 24.86 5.37 6.67
C ALA A 383 24.12 4.25 5.93
N ARG A 384 22.89 4.54 5.45
CA ARG A 384 22.05 3.55 4.78
C ARG A 384 21.07 4.20 3.82
N VAL A 385 21.01 3.69 2.58
CA VAL A 385 20.10 4.16 1.54
C VAL A 385 19.37 2.99 0.88
N TYR A 386 18.16 3.25 0.40
CA TYR A 386 17.32 2.30 -0.31
C TYR A 386 17.08 2.74 -1.75
N PHE A 387 17.42 1.89 -2.71
CA PHE A 387 17.18 2.07 -4.13
C PHE A 387 15.77 1.56 -4.44
N THR A 388 14.88 2.47 -4.87
CA THR A 388 13.45 2.18 -4.97
C THR A 388 13.06 1.41 -6.23
N GLY A 389 13.89 1.45 -7.28
CA GLY A 389 13.53 1.00 -8.62
C GLY A 389 12.52 1.92 -9.32
N ASP A 390 12.16 3.05 -8.73
CA ASP A 390 11.26 4.04 -9.29
C ASP A 390 12.04 5.19 -9.91
N LEU A 391 11.69 5.57 -11.13
CA LEU A 391 12.28 6.70 -11.85
C LEU A 391 11.53 7.98 -11.54
N PHE A 392 12.28 9.01 -11.22
CA PHE A 392 11.77 10.34 -10.90
C PHE A 392 12.56 11.42 -11.63
N LYS A 393 11.95 12.57 -11.79
CA LYS A 393 12.63 13.85 -12.01
C LYS A 393 12.26 14.81 -10.90
N ARG A 394 13.09 15.82 -10.68
CA ARG A 394 12.79 16.91 -9.74
C ARG A 394 12.99 18.25 -10.42
N ASP A 395 12.13 19.21 -10.13
CA ASP A 395 12.27 20.55 -10.64
C ASP A 395 13.34 21.37 -9.87
N SER A 396 13.58 22.61 -10.29
CA SER A 396 14.54 23.53 -9.65
C SER A 396 14.19 23.85 -8.20
N GLU A 397 12.93 23.69 -7.79
CA GLU A 397 12.46 23.89 -6.43
C GLU A 397 12.38 22.59 -5.61
N GLN A 398 12.93 21.49 -6.15
CA GLN A 398 13.05 20.17 -5.51
C GLN A 398 11.73 19.40 -5.37
N TYR A 399 10.68 19.73 -6.13
CA TYR A 399 9.47 18.92 -6.19
C TYR A 399 9.69 17.71 -7.08
N LEU A 400 9.19 16.56 -6.62
CA LEU A 400 9.37 15.26 -7.24
C LEU A 400 8.20 14.92 -8.17
N TYR A 401 8.52 14.38 -9.34
CA TYR A 401 7.56 13.89 -10.33
C TYR A 401 7.89 12.45 -10.66
N PHE A 402 6.94 11.55 -10.44
CA PHE A 402 7.07 10.15 -10.78
C PHE A 402 7.06 9.97 -12.30
N VAL A 403 8.07 9.30 -12.84
CA VAL A 403 8.23 9.05 -14.28
C VAL A 403 7.80 7.62 -14.63
N GLY A 404 8.19 6.64 -13.82
CA GLY A 404 7.85 5.25 -14.06
C GLY A 404 8.62 4.28 -13.17
N ARG A 405 8.48 2.98 -13.46
CA ARG A 405 9.28 1.92 -12.84
C ARG A 405 10.45 1.60 -13.75
N LYS A 406 11.65 1.46 -13.18
CA LYS A 406 12.84 1.01 -13.89
C LYS A 406 12.62 -0.34 -14.58
N ASP A 407 11.93 -1.26 -13.92
CA ASP A 407 11.62 -2.59 -14.42
C ASP A 407 10.60 -2.61 -15.57
N ASN A 408 9.81 -1.54 -15.74
CA ASN A 408 8.78 -1.44 -16.78
C ASN A 408 9.28 -0.72 -18.04
N VAL A 409 10.41 -0.02 -17.96
CA VAL A 409 11.04 0.60 -19.13
C VAL A 409 11.60 -0.51 -20.01
N PHE A 410 11.26 -0.49 -21.28
CA PHE A 410 11.75 -1.48 -22.26
C PHE A 410 12.42 -0.80 -23.45
N THR A 411 13.09 -1.58 -24.26
CA THR A 411 13.85 -1.04 -25.41
C THR A 411 13.15 -1.42 -26.71
N ARG A 412 12.76 -0.41 -27.50
CA ARG A 412 12.32 -0.58 -28.88
C ARG A 412 13.48 -0.22 -29.82
N ARG A 413 14.07 -1.22 -30.48
CA ARG A 413 15.34 -1.06 -31.21
C ARG A 413 16.46 -0.58 -30.27
N THR A 414 16.84 0.70 -30.35
CA THR A 414 17.87 1.32 -29.49
C THR A 414 17.31 2.39 -28.55
N PHE A 415 15.98 2.62 -28.58
CA PHE A 415 15.33 3.67 -27.79
C PHE A 415 14.68 3.06 -26.55
N GLN A 416 14.89 3.70 -25.41
CA GLN A 416 14.16 3.37 -24.19
C GLN A 416 12.72 3.91 -24.29
N VAL A 417 11.75 3.05 -23.99
CA VAL A 417 10.33 3.36 -23.99
C VAL A 417 9.80 3.23 -22.57
N ASN A 418 9.27 4.33 -22.05
CA ASN A 418 8.57 4.32 -20.79
C ASN A 418 7.06 4.20 -21.05
N PRO A 419 6.40 3.10 -20.64
CA PRO A 419 4.97 2.90 -20.83
C PRO A 419 4.12 4.04 -20.26
N ARG A 420 4.54 4.64 -19.16
CA ARG A 420 3.81 5.71 -18.49
C ARG A 420 3.65 6.98 -19.31
N GLU A 421 4.65 7.33 -20.10
CA GLU A 421 4.58 8.48 -20.99
C GLU A 421 3.50 8.28 -22.05
N ILE A 422 3.41 7.07 -22.57
CA ILE A 422 2.39 6.68 -23.55
C ILE A 422 1.00 6.66 -22.90
N GLU A 423 0.88 6.05 -21.72
CA GLU A 423 -0.38 6.01 -20.93
C GLU A 423 -0.87 7.43 -20.63
N HIS A 424 0.04 8.35 -20.30
CA HIS A 424 -0.30 9.73 -19.98
C HIS A 424 -0.93 10.46 -21.19
N VAL A 425 -0.43 10.22 -22.38
CA VAL A 425 -1.01 10.77 -23.62
C VAL A 425 -2.35 10.09 -23.91
N ILE A 426 -2.43 8.77 -23.88
CA ILE A 426 -3.64 8.04 -24.24
C ILE A 426 -4.83 8.39 -23.33
N VAL A 427 -4.61 8.56 -22.02
CA VAL A 427 -5.68 8.89 -21.05
C VAL A 427 -6.27 10.28 -21.26
N THR A 428 -5.58 11.18 -21.99
CA THR A 428 -6.13 12.50 -22.35
C THR A 428 -7.13 12.45 -23.50
N HIS A 429 -7.20 11.34 -24.24
CA HIS A 429 -8.19 11.16 -25.29
C HIS A 429 -9.60 11.06 -24.72
N GLU A 430 -10.57 11.80 -25.28
CA GLU A 430 -11.93 11.95 -24.75
C GLU A 430 -12.68 10.62 -24.56
N ALA A 431 -12.47 9.67 -25.47
CA ALA A 431 -13.13 8.36 -25.45
C ALA A 431 -12.46 7.33 -24.52
N VAL A 432 -11.29 7.62 -23.93
CA VAL A 432 -10.55 6.65 -23.10
C VAL A 432 -10.94 6.77 -21.63
N SER A 433 -11.34 5.64 -21.03
CA SER A 433 -11.58 5.51 -19.60
C SER A 433 -10.33 5.09 -18.85
N GLU A 434 -9.71 3.99 -19.31
CA GLU A 434 -8.49 3.43 -18.69
C GLU A 434 -7.52 2.96 -19.77
N VAL A 435 -6.23 2.97 -19.44
CA VAL A 435 -5.18 2.44 -20.31
C VAL A 435 -4.04 1.84 -19.50
N VAL A 436 -3.46 0.78 -20.00
CA VAL A 436 -2.16 0.24 -19.60
C VAL A 436 -1.36 -0.07 -20.84
N VAL A 437 -0.10 0.34 -20.85
CA VAL A 437 0.85 0.04 -21.91
C VAL A 437 1.84 -0.99 -21.43
N ILE A 438 2.05 -2.02 -22.24
CA ILE A 438 2.98 -3.11 -21.96
C ILE A 438 3.98 -3.26 -23.10
N ALA A 439 5.16 -3.78 -22.78
CA ALA A 439 6.11 -4.26 -23.76
C ALA A 439 5.56 -5.53 -24.42
N PHE A 440 5.51 -5.56 -25.74
CA PHE A 440 5.09 -6.73 -26.51
C PHE A 440 6.22 -7.16 -27.45
N PRO A 441 6.54 -8.47 -27.54
CA PRO A 441 7.60 -8.95 -28.41
C PRO A 441 7.34 -8.62 -29.88
N ASP A 442 8.39 -8.22 -30.59
CA ASP A 442 8.38 -7.92 -32.02
C ASP A 442 9.69 -8.45 -32.65
N GLU A 443 9.59 -9.15 -33.78
CA GLU A 443 10.72 -9.81 -34.41
C GLU A 443 11.79 -8.84 -34.95
N VAL A 444 11.40 -7.62 -35.30
CA VAL A 444 12.28 -6.60 -35.88
C VAL A 444 12.75 -5.56 -34.87
N ALA A 445 11.84 -5.13 -34.00
CA ALA A 445 12.12 -4.08 -33.04
C ALA A 445 12.52 -4.59 -31.64
N GLY A 446 12.52 -5.93 -31.44
CA GLY A 446 12.73 -6.59 -30.16
C GLY A 446 11.48 -6.48 -29.27
N GLN A 447 11.09 -5.26 -28.93
CA GLN A 447 9.84 -4.97 -28.20
C GLN A 447 9.16 -3.73 -28.78
N VAL A 448 7.83 -3.72 -28.73
CA VAL A 448 6.99 -2.58 -29.14
C VAL A 448 5.94 -2.26 -28.08
N PRO A 449 5.49 -1.01 -27.99
CA PRO A 449 4.39 -0.65 -27.07
C PRO A 449 3.07 -1.26 -27.56
N LYS A 450 2.39 -2.00 -26.66
CA LYS A 450 1.00 -2.43 -26.82
C LYS A 450 0.13 -1.68 -25.83
N ALA A 451 -0.84 -0.92 -26.32
CA ALA A 451 -1.84 -0.23 -25.49
C ALA A 451 -3.07 -1.12 -25.28
N CYS A 452 -3.38 -1.42 -24.01
CA CYS A 452 -4.59 -2.10 -23.57
C CYS A 452 -5.56 -1.04 -23.03
N VAL A 453 -6.70 -0.83 -23.68
CA VAL A 453 -7.55 0.34 -23.49
C VAL A 453 -8.97 -0.07 -23.11
N VAL A 454 -9.56 0.63 -22.16
CA VAL A 454 -10.99 0.61 -21.86
C VAL A 454 -11.61 1.88 -22.40
N VAL A 455 -12.62 1.75 -23.26
CA VAL A 455 -13.36 2.88 -23.85
C VAL A 455 -14.48 3.29 -22.90
N LYS A 456 -14.78 4.59 -22.82
CA LYS A 456 -15.92 5.09 -22.04
C LYS A 456 -17.23 4.62 -22.65
N GLU A 457 -18.21 4.39 -21.80
CA GLU A 457 -19.56 4.05 -22.22
C GLU A 457 -20.14 5.12 -23.18
N GLY A 458 -20.74 4.67 -24.27
CA GLY A 458 -21.31 5.55 -25.30
C GLY A 458 -20.30 6.18 -26.27
N HIS A 459 -19.01 5.80 -26.19
CA HIS A 459 -17.98 6.26 -27.12
C HIS A 459 -17.52 5.11 -28.03
N GLU A 460 -17.13 5.47 -29.24
CA GLU A 460 -16.46 4.56 -30.19
C GLU A 460 -15.04 5.03 -30.44
N LEU A 461 -14.08 4.11 -30.45
CA LEU A 461 -12.68 4.39 -30.70
C LEU A 461 -12.07 3.24 -31.50
N SER A 462 -11.46 3.55 -32.65
CA SER A 462 -10.69 2.56 -33.39
C SER A 462 -9.20 2.55 -33.00
N ALA A 463 -8.53 1.44 -33.22
CA ALA A 463 -7.08 1.32 -32.98
C ALA A 463 -6.29 2.34 -33.80
N ASP A 464 -6.64 2.49 -35.09
CA ASP A 464 -5.97 3.43 -35.99
C ASP A 464 -6.14 4.89 -35.54
N ALA A 465 -7.34 5.28 -35.09
CA ALA A 465 -7.60 6.63 -34.59
C ALA A 465 -6.75 6.93 -33.34
N LEU A 466 -6.63 5.97 -32.42
CA LEU A 466 -5.83 6.13 -31.22
C LEU A 466 -4.32 6.17 -31.55
N ILE A 467 -3.85 5.34 -32.48
CA ILE A 467 -2.45 5.36 -32.95
C ILE A 467 -2.12 6.70 -33.59
N GLN A 468 -3.00 7.21 -34.43
CA GLN A 468 -2.84 8.54 -35.04
C GLN A 468 -2.82 9.63 -33.99
N TYR A 469 -3.72 9.60 -33.01
CA TYR A 469 -3.71 10.53 -31.88
C TYR A 469 -2.37 10.53 -31.14
N CYS A 470 -1.85 9.35 -30.82
CA CYS A 470 -0.53 9.20 -30.19
C CYS A 470 0.60 9.76 -31.07
N ALA A 471 0.55 9.53 -32.36
CA ALA A 471 1.59 9.98 -33.29
C ALA A 471 1.68 11.51 -33.41
N THR A 472 0.65 12.26 -33.01
CA THR A 472 0.70 13.73 -32.96
C THR A 472 1.38 14.29 -31.71
N GLN A 473 1.60 13.46 -30.69
CA GLN A 473 2.06 13.92 -29.36
C GLN A 473 3.29 13.15 -28.82
N LEU A 474 3.60 12.01 -29.42
CA LEU A 474 4.69 11.13 -28.99
C LEU A 474 5.73 10.97 -30.11
N ASP A 475 6.97 10.75 -29.70
CA ASP A 475 8.01 10.32 -30.62
C ASP A 475 7.64 8.96 -31.25
N TRP A 476 8.04 8.73 -32.47
CA TRP A 476 7.68 7.55 -33.28
C TRP A 476 7.94 6.21 -32.58
N TYR A 477 8.98 6.13 -31.76
CA TYR A 477 9.35 4.90 -31.03
C TYR A 477 8.44 4.62 -29.84
N MET A 478 7.73 5.63 -29.33
CA MET A 478 6.74 5.52 -28.27
C MET A 478 5.31 5.28 -28.78
N VAL A 479 5.04 5.55 -30.05
CA VAL A 479 3.70 5.31 -30.63
C VAL A 479 3.34 3.83 -30.52
N PRO A 480 2.18 3.46 -29.95
CA PRO A 480 1.74 2.07 -29.85
C PRO A 480 1.71 1.39 -31.23
N ALA A 481 2.35 0.23 -31.32
CA ALA A 481 2.27 -0.60 -32.51
C ALA A 481 1.01 -1.48 -32.51
N ILE A 482 0.47 -1.75 -31.32
CA ILE A 482 -0.70 -2.60 -31.11
C ILE A 482 -1.64 -1.88 -30.13
N VAL A 483 -2.94 -1.88 -30.45
CA VAL A 483 -4.00 -1.45 -29.53
C VAL A 483 -4.98 -2.60 -29.36
N SER A 484 -5.33 -2.93 -28.13
CA SER A 484 -6.38 -3.88 -27.77
C SER A 484 -7.40 -3.25 -26.87
N PHE A 485 -8.69 -3.48 -27.14
CA PHE A 485 -9.79 -2.96 -26.34
C PHE A 485 -10.28 -4.05 -25.38
N HIS A 486 -10.61 -3.64 -24.17
CA HIS A 486 -11.03 -4.48 -23.07
C HIS A 486 -12.27 -3.87 -22.39
N GLU A 487 -13.15 -4.71 -21.87
CA GLU A 487 -14.27 -4.25 -21.02
C GLU A 487 -13.77 -3.72 -19.68
N ALA A 488 -12.75 -4.37 -19.11
CA ALA A 488 -12.05 -3.96 -17.90
C ALA A 488 -10.58 -4.41 -17.94
N LEU A 489 -9.69 -3.68 -17.27
CA LEU A 489 -8.31 -4.09 -17.10
C LEU A 489 -8.18 -5.03 -15.89
N PRO A 490 -7.36 -6.10 -15.98
CA PRO A 490 -7.16 -7.03 -14.87
C PRO A 490 -6.49 -6.31 -13.69
N ARG A 491 -7.03 -6.53 -12.49
CA ARG A 491 -6.54 -5.91 -11.26
C ARG A 491 -6.10 -6.98 -10.28
N ASN A 492 -5.09 -6.67 -9.50
CA ASN A 492 -4.75 -7.49 -8.35
C ASN A 492 -5.72 -7.21 -7.18
N LEU A 493 -5.60 -8.00 -6.12
CA LEU A 493 -6.43 -7.89 -4.92
C LEU A 493 -6.34 -6.52 -4.20
N ASN A 494 -5.32 -5.72 -4.53
CA ASN A 494 -5.12 -4.36 -4.03
C ASN A 494 -5.67 -3.29 -5.00
N GLY A 495 -6.44 -3.70 -6.03
CA GLY A 495 -7.01 -2.80 -7.02
C GLY A 495 -6.00 -2.23 -8.04
N LYS A 496 -4.72 -2.64 -8.00
CA LYS A 496 -3.72 -2.21 -9.00
C LYS A 496 -3.84 -3.03 -10.26
N THR A 497 -3.77 -2.37 -11.41
CA THR A 497 -3.78 -3.03 -12.71
C THR A 497 -2.57 -3.95 -12.87
N THR A 498 -2.81 -5.17 -13.37
CA THR A 498 -1.83 -6.24 -13.44
C THR A 498 -1.35 -6.44 -14.89
N ALA A 499 -0.39 -5.60 -15.29
CA ALA A 499 0.13 -5.55 -16.67
C ALA A 499 0.63 -6.92 -17.21
N HIS A 500 1.21 -7.78 -16.37
CA HIS A 500 1.74 -9.09 -16.81
C HIS A 500 0.63 -10.06 -17.26
N LEU A 501 -0.59 -9.94 -16.76
CA LEU A 501 -1.71 -10.77 -17.22
C LEU A 501 -2.15 -10.39 -18.64
N LEU A 502 -1.97 -9.13 -19.02
CA LEU A 502 -2.25 -8.64 -20.37
C LEU A 502 -1.18 -9.10 -21.39
N ALA A 503 0.06 -9.28 -20.95
CA ALA A 503 1.15 -9.79 -21.76
C ALA A 503 1.01 -11.28 -22.09
N ALA A 504 0.44 -12.07 -21.16
CA ALA A 504 0.29 -13.52 -21.31
C ALA A 504 -0.89 -13.94 -22.20
N GLY A 505 -1.68 -13.01 -22.77
CA GLY A 505 -2.85 -13.32 -23.58
C GLY A 505 -4.01 -13.96 -22.81
N ALA A 506 -3.97 -13.90 -21.48
CA ALA A 506 -5.06 -14.39 -20.62
C ALA A 506 -6.26 -13.43 -20.77
N VAL A 507 -7.23 -13.84 -21.55
CA VAL A 507 -8.57 -13.26 -21.56
C VAL A 507 -9.17 -13.47 -20.17
N ALA A 508 -9.68 -12.40 -19.57
CA ALA A 508 -10.46 -12.50 -18.34
C ALA A 508 -11.60 -13.51 -18.53
N ILE A 509 -11.67 -14.49 -17.64
CA ILE A 509 -12.86 -15.27 -17.36
C ILE A 509 -13.62 -14.56 -16.23
#